data_9a1912933d7aff974ec671d58c6fa73f
#
_entry.id   9a1912933d7aff974ec671d58c6fa73f
#
_cell.length_a   1.000
_cell.length_b   1.000
_cell.length_c   1.000
_cell.angle_alpha   90.00
_cell.angle_beta   90.00
_cell.angle_gamma   90.00
#
_symmetry.space_group_name_H-M   'P 1'
#
loop_
_entity.id
_entity.type
_entity.pdbx_description
1 polymer ?
#
loop_
_entity_poly.entity_id
_entity_poly.type
_entity_poly.pdbx_seq_one_letter_code
_entity_poly.pdbx_strand_id
1 'polypeptide(L)'
;MKSMYIVLLLCCASLSAQNLTGTVTNQAGQALENVNIYNLNNGKHAHTNANGTFSLPAVAVQDSIAFSRLGFATQYLVVKKLNGLNISLAEASTALDQVVLTSEVNSLSSVVAVDLKLNPVKSSQEILRKVPGLFIGQHAGGGKAEQIFLRGFDVDHGTDVAISVDGMPVNMVSHAHGQGYADLHFVIPETIDNIDFGKGAYYADKGNFNTAGYVDLRLKESLDASSLSLEAGQFNTSRLTGMF
;
A
#
# COMPACT_ATOMS: atom_id res chain seq x y z
N MET A 1 -15.27 -16.96 56.49
CA MET A 1 -15.40 -17.36 55.07
C MET A 1 -16.56 -16.71 54.33
N LYS A 2 -17.77 -16.60 54.89
CA LYS A 2 -18.92 -15.95 54.21
C LYS A 2 -18.71 -14.44 53.94
N SER A 3 -17.96 -13.72 54.76
CA SER A 3 -17.69 -12.30 54.62
C SER A 3 -16.71 -11.98 53.47
N MET A 4 -15.81 -12.91 53.12
CA MET A 4 -14.82 -12.78 52.03
C MET A 4 -15.46 -12.89 50.65
N TYR A 5 -16.53 -13.68 50.53
CA TYR A 5 -17.28 -13.79 49.27
C TYR A 5 -18.11 -12.54 48.95
N ILE A 6 -18.57 -11.82 49.95
CA ILE A 6 -19.32 -10.58 49.76
C ILE A 6 -18.41 -9.46 49.24
N VAL A 7 -17.17 -9.37 49.73
CA VAL A 7 -16.18 -8.40 49.21
C VAL A 7 -15.77 -8.71 47.79
N LEU A 8 -15.63 -9.99 47.40
CA LEU A 8 -15.31 -10.40 46.05
C LEU A 8 -16.47 -10.12 45.05
N LEU A 9 -17.72 -10.24 45.51
CA LEU A 9 -18.90 -9.94 44.71
C LEU A 9 -19.09 -8.42 44.46
N LEU A 10 -18.69 -7.56 45.40
CA LEU A 10 -18.75 -6.11 45.21
C LEU A 10 -17.66 -5.57 44.25
N CYS A 11 -16.55 -6.29 44.07
CA CYS A 11 -15.46 -5.88 43.18
C CYS A 11 -15.81 -6.12 41.71
N CYS A 12 -16.79 -6.98 41.39
CA CYS A 12 -17.23 -7.26 40.02
C CYS A 12 -18.26 -6.25 39.47
N ALA A 13 -18.74 -5.29 40.27
CA ALA A 13 -19.84 -4.40 39.88
C ALA A 13 -19.45 -3.10 39.17
N SER A 14 -18.15 -2.88 38.85
CA SER A 14 -17.70 -1.54 38.42
C SER A 14 -17.18 -1.45 36.99
N LEU A 15 -17.46 -2.39 36.12
CA LEU A 15 -17.17 -2.28 34.66
C LEU A 15 -18.39 -1.70 33.92
N SER A 16 -18.82 -0.50 34.31
CA SER A 16 -19.76 0.27 33.49
C SER A 16 -19.00 0.79 32.27
N ALA A 17 -19.23 0.22 31.12
CA ALA A 17 -18.85 0.82 29.85
C ALA A 17 -19.54 2.19 29.76
N GLN A 18 -18.78 3.27 29.94
CA GLN A 18 -19.33 4.62 29.92
C GLN A 18 -19.41 5.13 28.49
N ASN A 19 -20.43 5.94 28.20
CA ASN A 19 -20.57 6.57 26.90
C ASN A 19 -19.90 7.94 26.91
N LEU A 20 -19.13 8.22 25.88
CA LEU A 20 -18.64 9.58 25.61
C LEU A 20 -19.75 10.35 24.89
N THR A 21 -20.19 11.45 25.47
CA THR A 21 -21.22 12.30 24.88
C THR A 21 -20.73 13.72 24.65
N GLY A 22 -21.22 14.35 23.59
CA GLY A 22 -20.83 15.71 23.27
C GLY A 22 -21.51 16.25 22.02
N THR A 23 -21.02 17.40 21.58
CA THR A 23 -21.47 18.07 20.34
C THR A 23 -20.29 18.40 19.45
N VAL A 24 -20.52 18.36 18.14
CA VAL A 24 -19.54 18.75 17.12
C VAL A 24 -20.11 19.91 16.29
N THR A 25 -19.33 20.97 16.16
CA THR A 25 -19.68 22.17 15.39
C THR A 25 -18.56 22.50 14.40
N ASN A 26 -18.84 23.40 13.45
CA ASN A 26 -17.80 24.08 12.69
C ASN A 26 -17.25 25.29 13.49
N GLN A 27 -16.27 25.99 12.91
CA GLN A 27 -15.68 27.20 13.51
C GLN A 27 -16.68 28.36 13.66
N ALA A 28 -17.77 28.37 12.88
CA ALA A 28 -18.85 29.33 12.98
C ALA A 28 -19.90 28.95 14.04
N GLY A 29 -19.71 27.85 14.77
CA GLY A 29 -20.64 27.36 15.81
C GLY A 29 -21.86 26.60 15.27
N GLN A 30 -21.92 26.30 13.98
CA GLN A 30 -23.02 25.54 13.37
C GLN A 30 -22.83 24.05 13.66
N ALA A 31 -23.92 23.35 14.01
CA ALA A 31 -23.91 21.92 14.27
C ALA A 31 -23.50 21.11 13.01
N LEU A 32 -22.65 20.13 13.20
CA LEU A 32 -22.19 19.24 12.13
C LEU A 32 -22.82 17.87 12.26
N GLU A 33 -23.70 17.56 11.33
CA GLU A 33 -24.31 16.22 11.16
C GLU A 33 -23.36 15.26 10.45
N ASN A 34 -23.50 13.95 10.69
CA ASN A 34 -22.75 12.87 10.05
C ASN A 34 -21.22 12.99 10.19
N VAL A 35 -20.73 13.55 11.31
CA VAL A 35 -19.34 13.44 11.68
C VAL A 35 -19.08 12.02 12.17
N ASN A 36 -18.12 11.35 11.57
CA ASN A 36 -17.69 10.04 12.02
C ASN A 36 -16.77 10.18 13.23
N ILE A 37 -17.10 9.48 14.31
CA ILE A 37 -16.39 9.49 15.59
C ILE A 37 -15.89 8.07 15.81
N TYR A 38 -14.58 7.90 15.88
CA TYR A 38 -13.94 6.59 15.94
C TYR A 38 -12.97 6.51 17.14
N ASN A 39 -13.12 5.48 17.96
CA ASN A 39 -12.19 5.17 19.03
C ASN A 39 -11.06 4.30 18.51
N LEU A 40 -9.85 4.86 18.46
CA LEU A 40 -8.64 4.21 17.96
C LEU A 40 -8.15 3.05 18.84
N ASN A 41 -8.58 3.01 20.13
CA ASN A 41 -8.13 2.00 21.08
C ASN A 41 -8.97 0.72 21.02
N ASN A 42 -10.27 0.82 20.71
CA ASN A 42 -11.19 -0.34 20.76
C ASN A 42 -12.04 -0.53 19.52
N GLY A 43 -11.90 0.34 18.47
CA GLY A 43 -12.61 0.23 17.20
C GLY A 43 -14.10 0.60 17.24
N LYS A 44 -14.64 1.08 18.36
CA LYS A 44 -16.03 1.54 18.44
C LYS A 44 -16.21 2.87 17.71
N HIS A 45 -17.37 3.03 17.07
CA HIS A 45 -17.68 4.24 16.32
C HIS A 45 -19.11 4.72 16.58
N ALA A 46 -19.36 5.98 16.27
CA ALA A 46 -20.66 6.64 16.30
C ALA A 46 -20.67 7.78 15.27
N HIS A 47 -21.85 8.32 14.99
CA HIS A 47 -22.03 9.49 14.12
C HIS A 47 -22.79 10.58 14.86
N THR A 48 -22.56 11.84 14.50
CA THR A 48 -23.38 12.95 14.99
C THR A 48 -24.73 12.97 14.28
N ASN A 49 -25.78 13.33 15.03
CA ASN A 49 -27.12 13.58 14.48
C ASN A 49 -27.25 15.01 13.89
N ALA A 50 -28.45 15.38 13.41
CA ALA A 50 -28.73 16.70 12.84
C ALA A 50 -28.42 17.89 13.77
N ASN A 51 -28.45 17.70 15.09
CA ASN A 51 -28.08 18.71 16.06
C ASN A 51 -26.58 18.69 16.42
N GLY A 52 -25.76 17.90 15.72
CA GLY A 52 -24.34 17.75 15.98
C GLY A 52 -24.02 16.94 17.25
N THR A 53 -25.01 16.34 17.91
CA THR A 53 -24.80 15.58 19.16
C THR A 53 -24.44 14.12 18.85
N PHE A 54 -23.61 13.54 19.73
CA PHE A 54 -23.19 12.15 19.60
C PHE A 54 -23.15 11.42 20.96
N SER A 55 -23.20 10.08 20.88
CA SER A 55 -22.94 9.18 21.99
C SER A 55 -22.12 7.99 21.50
N LEU A 56 -20.87 7.93 21.92
CA LEU A 56 -19.95 6.84 21.58
C LEU A 56 -19.87 5.87 22.76
N PRO A 57 -20.25 4.59 22.60
CA PRO A 57 -20.24 3.62 23.70
C PRO A 57 -18.84 3.10 24.01
N ALA A 58 -18.68 2.58 25.22
CA ALA A 58 -17.49 1.87 25.67
C ALA A 58 -16.19 2.68 25.56
N VAL A 59 -16.19 3.91 26.05
CA VAL A 59 -15.02 4.80 26.08
C VAL A 59 -14.44 4.87 27.48
N ALA A 60 -13.12 4.77 27.56
CA ALA A 60 -12.34 4.98 28.79
C ALA A 60 -11.63 6.34 28.78
N VAL A 61 -11.30 6.84 29.95
CA VAL A 61 -10.39 7.99 30.07
C VAL A 61 -9.03 7.58 29.53
N GLN A 62 -8.39 8.46 28.75
CA GLN A 62 -7.15 8.23 27.98
C GLN A 62 -7.34 7.56 26.61
N ASP A 63 -8.54 7.15 26.21
CA ASP A 63 -8.77 6.72 24.84
C ASP A 63 -8.52 7.87 23.86
N SER A 64 -8.00 7.52 22.68
CA SER A 64 -7.79 8.42 21.56
C SER A 64 -8.98 8.33 20.59
N ILE A 65 -9.67 9.45 20.40
CA ILE A 65 -10.85 9.53 19.54
C ILE A 65 -10.52 10.39 18.32
N ALA A 66 -10.87 9.90 17.14
CA ALA A 66 -10.80 10.64 15.89
C ALA A 66 -12.20 11.16 15.50
N PHE A 67 -12.27 12.42 15.11
CA PHE A 67 -13.46 13.08 14.57
C PHE A 67 -13.18 13.44 13.12
N SER A 68 -13.93 12.88 12.18
CA SER A 68 -13.70 13.09 10.76
C SER A 68 -14.99 13.34 9.98
N ARG A 69 -14.96 14.27 9.03
CA ARG A 69 -16.03 14.55 8.09
C ARG A 69 -15.44 15.10 6.79
N LEU A 70 -16.07 14.75 5.68
CA LEU A 70 -15.66 15.29 4.38
C LEU A 70 -15.77 16.82 4.36
N GLY A 71 -14.74 17.50 3.89
CA GLY A 71 -14.64 18.97 3.88
C GLY A 71 -14.12 19.58 5.18
N PHE A 72 -13.72 18.76 6.17
CA PHE A 72 -13.17 19.20 7.44
C PHE A 72 -11.86 18.50 7.77
N ALA A 73 -10.97 19.19 8.48
CA ALA A 73 -9.75 18.60 9.01
C ALA A 73 -10.09 17.56 10.09
N THR A 74 -9.52 16.36 9.99
CA THR A 74 -9.67 15.34 11.02
C THR A 74 -9.02 15.81 12.32
N GLN A 75 -9.78 15.77 13.41
CA GLN A 75 -9.31 16.14 14.75
C GLN A 75 -9.15 14.90 15.63
N TYR A 76 -8.04 14.83 16.33
CA TYR A 76 -7.77 13.78 17.33
C TYR A 76 -7.84 14.33 18.72
N LEU A 77 -8.45 13.59 19.63
CA LEU A 77 -8.60 13.99 21.04
C LEU A 77 -8.31 12.81 21.96
N VAL A 78 -7.53 13.06 23.01
CA VAL A 78 -7.40 12.12 24.14
C VAL A 78 -8.46 12.45 25.17
N VAL A 79 -9.29 11.48 25.52
CA VAL A 79 -10.44 11.65 26.43
C VAL A 79 -9.97 11.93 27.83
N LYS A 80 -10.30 13.10 28.33
CA LYS A 80 -10.08 13.52 29.76
C LYS A 80 -11.35 13.49 30.59
N LYS A 81 -12.51 13.66 29.94
CA LYS A 81 -13.86 13.64 30.54
C LYS A 81 -14.83 12.95 29.59
N LEU A 82 -15.81 12.24 30.13
CA LEU A 82 -16.74 11.43 29.32
C LEU A 82 -18.02 12.17 28.91
N ASN A 83 -18.34 13.30 29.55
CA ASN A 83 -19.57 14.05 29.28
C ASN A 83 -19.28 15.50 28.90
N GLY A 84 -20.16 16.08 28.08
CA GLY A 84 -20.16 17.49 27.74
C GLY A 84 -18.97 17.91 26.86
N LEU A 85 -18.52 17.03 25.97
CA LEU A 85 -17.43 17.33 25.07
C LEU A 85 -17.93 18.25 23.93
N ASN A 86 -17.24 19.36 23.71
CA ASN A 86 -17.51 20.26 22.58
C ASN A 86 -16.30 20.25 21.63
N ILE A 87 -16.52 19.83 20.40
CA ILE A 87 -15.52 19.74 19.34
C ILE A 87 -15.85 20.72 18.26
N SER A 88 -14.88 21.53 17.83
CA SER A 88 -15.00 22.42 16.69
C SER A 88 -14.07 21.95 15.57
N LEU A 89 -14.63 21.48 14.45
CA LEU A 89 -13.85 21.09 13.28
C LEU A 89 -13.55 22.30 12.38
N ALA A 90 -12.30 22.43 11.98
CA ALA A 90 -11.89 23.43 11.01
C ALA A 90 -12.27 22.93 9.61
N GLU A 91 -12.81 23.82 8.78
CA GLU A 91 -12.99 23.55 7.36
C GLU A 91 -11.63 23.34 6.74
N ALA A 92 -11.46 22.21 6.08
CA ALA A 92 -10.34 21.94 5.21
C ALA A 92 -10.89 21.84 3.79
N SER A 93 -10.46 22.74 2.93
CA SER A 93 -10.49 22.45 1.51
C SER A 93 -9.54 21.27 1.32
N THR A 94 -10.06 20.05 1.27
CA THR A 94 -9.34 18.98 0.63
C THR A 94 -9.23 19.43 -0.81
N ALA A 95 -8.10 20.05 -1.19
CA ALA A 95 -7.68 19.97 -2.56
C ALA A 95 -7.63 18.46 -2.81
N LEU A 96 -8.66 17.91 -3.41
CA LEU A 96 -8.55 16.67 -4.12
C LEU A 96 -7.48 16.99 -5.15
N ASP A 97 -6.25 16.49 -4.93
CA ASP A 97 -5.34 16.33 -6.04
C ASP A 97 -6.21 15.77 -7.14
N GLN A 98 -6.23 16.48 -8.24
CA GLN A 98 -7.04 16.08 -9.39
C GLN A 98 -6.71 14.61 -9.59
N VAL A 99 -7.61 13.72 -9.12
CA VAL A 99 -7.63 12.36 -9.57
C VAL A 99 -7.97 12.50 -11.03
N VAL A 100 -6.95 12.67 -11.84
CA VAL A 100 -7.04 12.37 -13.25
C VAL A 100 -7.43 10.92 -13.25
N LEU A 101 -8.73 10.67 -13.32
CA LEU A 101 -9.25 9.39 -13.75
C LEU A 101 -8.78 9.26 -15.20
N THR A 102 -7.52 8.98 -15.38
CA THR A 102 -7.12 8.20 -16.52
C THR A 102 -7.94 6.92 -16.36
N SER A 103 -8.85 6.72 -17.28
CA SER A 103 -9.79 5.59 -17.32
C SER A 103 -9.09 4.23 -17.55
N GLU A 104 -7.84 4.15 -17.20
CA GLU A 104 -7.06 2.95 -17.03
C GLU A 104 -6.87 2.69 -15.52
N VAL A 105 -7.98 2.25 -14.88
CA VAL A 105 -7.76 1.23 -13.84
C VAL A 105 -7.07 0.10 -14.60
N ASN A 106 -5.77 0.01 -14.51
CA ASN A 106 -5.02 -1.06 -15.12
C ASN A 106 -5.34 -2.32 -14.29
N SER A 107 -6.52 -2.90 -14.59
CA SER A 107 -7.00 -4.11 -13.93
C SER A 107 -5.97 -5.24 -14.03
N LEU A 108 -5.11 -5.16 -15.06
CA LEU A 108 -3.99 -6.09 -15.26
C LEU A 108 -2.88 -5.86 -14.24
N SER A 109 -2.57 -4.62 -13.83
CA SER A 109 -1.55 -4.38 -12.80
C SER A 109 -1.99 -4.92 -11.43
N SER A 110 -3.27 -4.81 -11.10
CA SER A 110 -3.82 -5.42 -9.88
C SER A 110 -3.74 -6.96 -9.90
N VAL A 111 -4.01 -7.58 -11.05
CA VAL A 111 -3.86 -9.04 -11.22
C VAL A 111 -2.40 -9.45 -11.06
N VAL A 112 -1.46 -8.69 -11.62
CA VAL A 112 -0.02 -8.96 -11.49
C VAL A 112 0.44 -8.82 -10.04
N ALA A 113 -0.02 -7.81 -9.31
CA ALA A 113 0.32 -7.64 -7.89
C ALA A 113 -0.18 -8.82 -7.03
N VAL A 114 -1.37 -9.33 -7.30
CA VAL A 114 -1.90 -10.54 -6.64
C VAL A 114 -1.08 -11.77 -7.03
N ASP A 115 -0.73 -11.92 -8.30
CA ASP A 115 0.06 -13.06 -8.77
C ASP A 115 1.48 -13.07 -8.18
N LEU A 116 2.12 -11.93 -7.99
CA LEU A 116 3.41 -11.84 -7.30
C LEU A 116 3.36 -12.38 -5.87
N LYS A 117 2.26 -12.13 -5.15
CA LYS A 117 2.06 -12.64 -3.78
C LYS A 117 1.77 -14.13 -3.73
N LEU A 118 0.98 -14.63 -4.67
CA LEU A 118 0.55 -16.05 -4.71
C LEU A 118 1.58 -16.97 -5.39
N ASN A 119 2.29 -16.47 -6.38
CA ASN A 119 3.26 -17.21 -7.18
C ASN A 119 4.60 -16.45 -7.20
N PRO A 120 5.37 -16.47 -6.12
CA PRO A 120 6.65 -15.78 -6.06
C PRO A 120 7.61 -16.31 -7.12
N VAL A 121 8.37 -15.40 -7.72
CA VAL A 121 9.40 -15.75 -8.71
C VAL A 121 10.72 -16.08 -8.04
N LYS A 122 11.52 -16.91 -8.66
CA LYS A 122 12.81 -17.37 -8.12
C LYS A 122 13.99 -16.54 -8.59
N SER A 123 13.85 -15.89 -9.74
CA SER A 123 14.88 -15.00 -10.29
C SER A 123 14.28 -13.66 -10.68
N SER A 124 15.12 -12.63 -10.67
CA SER A 124 14.72 -11.28 -11.05
C SER A 124 14.21 -11.19 -12.50
N GLN A 125 14.76 -12.00 -13.38
CA GLN A 125 14.34 -12.04 -14.78
C GLN A 125 12.94 -12.64 -14.96
N GLU A 126 12.57 -13.60 -14.12
CA GLU A 126 11.22 -14.17 -14.14
C GLU A 126 10.12 -13.16 -13.76
N ILE A 127 10.49 -12.04 -13.12
CA ILE A 127 9.57 -10.97 -12.81
C ILE A 127 8.90 -10.43 -14.07
N LEU A 128 9.67 -10.27 -15.16
CA LEU A 128 9.15 -9.77 -16.42
C LEU A 128 8.09 -10.69 -17.02
N ARG A 129 8.12 -12.00 -16.75
CA ARG A 129 7.09 -12.96 -17.19
C ARG A 129 5.71 -12.70 -16.55
N LYS A 130 5.67 -11.95 -15.48
CA LYS A 130 4.40 -11.54 -14.84
C LYS A 130 3.67 -10.49 -15.67
N VAL A 131 4.38 -9.79 -16.57
CA VAL A 131 3.77 -8.81 -17.48
C VAL A 131 3.03 -9.55 -18.60
N PRO A 132 1.71 -9.41 -18.72
CA PRO A 132 0.94 -10.13 -19.74
C PRO A 132 1.40 -9.81 -21.16
N GLY A 133 1.76 -10.86 -21.92
CA GLY A 133 2.23 -10.74 -23.30
C GLY A 133 3.71 -10.39 -23.45
N LEU A 134 4.47 -10.35 -22.35
CA LEU A 134 5.92 -10.30 -22.35
C LEU A 134 6.46 -11.72 -22.19
N PHE A 135 7.44 -12.08 -22.99
CA PHE A 135 8.13 -13.36 -22.95
C PHE A 135 9.64 -13.11 -22.82
N ILE A 136 10.32 -13.95 -22.06
CA ILE A 136 11.78 -13.92 -21.93
C ILE A 136 12.38 -15.21 -22.44
N GLY A 137 13.40 -15.09 -23.27
CA GLY A 137 14.28 -16.18 -23.70
C GLY A 137 15.62 -16.10 -22.97
N GLN A 138 15.98 -17.14 -22.24
CA GLN A 138 17.28 -17.20 -21.57
C GLN A 138 18.34 -17.74 -22.52
N HIS A 139 19.47 -17.05 -22.60
CA HIS A 139 20.64 -17.57 -23.30
C HIS A 139 21.26 -18.75 -22.55
N ALA A 140 21.84 -19.69 -23.28
CA ALA A 140 22.55 -20.80 -22.65
C ALA A 140 23.73 -20.30 -21.81
N GLY A 141 23.88 -20.84 -20.61
CA GLY A 141 25.04 -20.60 -19.76
C GLY A 141 24.84 -19.61 -18.61
N GLY A 142 23.72 -18.93 -18.50
CA GLY A 142 23.40 -18.00 -17.40
C GLY A 142 24.33 -16.78 -17.33
N GLY A 143 24.05 -15.84 -16.41
CA GLY A 143 24.87 -14.66 -16.14
C GLY A 143 24.89 -13.63 -17.27
N LYS A 144 23.97 -13.70 -18.22
CA LYS A 144 23.78 -12.76 -19.31
C LYS A 144 22.32 -12.29 -19.28
N ALA A 145 22.07 -11.04 -19.65
CA ALA A 145 20.72 -10.52 -19.78
C ALA A 145 19.91 -11.37 -20.75
N GLU A 146 18.63 -11.54 -20.43
CA GLU A 146 17.72 -12.30 -21.24
C GLU A 146 17.26 -11.51 -22.45
N GLN A 147 16.87 -12.25 -23.49
CA GLN A 147 16.18 -11.72 -24.63
C GLN A 147 14.71 -11.46 -24.27
N ILE A 148 14.23 -10.26 -24.52
CA ILE A 148 12.89 -9.81 -24.13
C ILE A 148 12.02 -9.65 -25.37
N PHE A 149 10.87 -10.29 -25.37
CA PHE A 149 9.88 -10.21 -26.46
C PHE A 149 8.60 -9.55 -25.93
N LEU A 150 8.17 -8.48 -26.58
CA LEU A 150 6.91 -7.82 -26.26
C LEU A 150 6.17 -7.46 -27.55
N ARG A 151 4.99 -8.04 -27.77
CA ARG A 151 4.09 -7.71 -28.90
C ARG A 151 4.77 -7.77 -30.28
N GLY A 152 5.63 -8.76 -30.50
CA GLY A 152 6.35 -8.93 -31.75
C GLY A 152 7.65 -8.12 -31.86
N PHE A 153 7.97 -7.29 -30.89
CA PHE A 153 9.29 -6.70 -30.78
C PHE A 153 10.24 -7.69 -30.11
N ASP A 154 11.37 -7.90 -30.75
CA ASP A 154 12.49 -8.68 -30.20
C ASP A 154 13.52 -7.69 -29.68
N VAL A 155 13.66 -7.67 -28.35
CA VAL A 155 14.56 -6.75 -27.65
C VAL A 155 15.72 -7.56 -27.10
N ASP A 156 16.64 -7.96 -27.97
CA ASP A 156 17.83 -8.70 -27.56
C ASP A 156 18.78 -7.78 -26.76
N HIS A 157 19.01 -6.59 -27.31
CA HIS A 157 19.87 -5.58 -26.68
C HIS A 157 19.26 -4.18 -26.81
N GLY A 158 17.97 -4.11 -27.13
CA GLY A 158 17.33 -2.85 -27.48
C GLY A 158 16.80 -2.07 -26.28
N THR A 159 16.31 -0.90 -26.60
CA THR A 159 15.64 0.01 -25.68
C THR A 159 14.14 0.08 -25.90
N ASP A 160 13.59 -0.77 -26.80
CA ASP A 160 12.19 -0.74 -27.19
C ASP A 160 11.22 -1.01 -26.03
N VAL A 161 11.66 -1.71 -25.00
CA VAL A 161 10.96 -1.80 -23.71
C VAL A 161 11.74 -1.00 -22.68
N ALA A 162 11.16 0.08 -22.15
CA ALA A 162 11.74 0.79 -21.03
C ALA A 162 11.60 -0.05 -19.77
N ILE A 163 12.70 -0.37 -19.11
CA ILE A 163 12.70 -1.07 -17.84
C ILE A 163 13.28 -0.15 -16.78
N SER A 164 12.59 -0.01 -15.65
CA SER A 164 13.04 0.78 -14.51
C SER A 164 12.78 0.06 -13.19
N VAL A 165 13.54 0.42 -12.17
CA VAL A 165 13.36 -0.01 -10.78
C VAL A 165 13.27 1.25 -9.93
N ASP A 166 12.13 1.50 -9.30
CA ASP A 166 11.81 2.75 -8.58
C ASP A 166 12.15 4.01 -9.38
N GLY A 167 11.81 4.01 -10.67
CA GLY A 167 12.10 5.12 -11.59
C GLY A 167 13.55 5.21 -12.05
N MET A 168 14.45 4.37 -11.56
CA MET A 168 15.83 4.30 -12.04
C MET A 168 15.89 3.44 -13.31
N PRO A 169 16.32 3.97 -14.46
CA PRO A 169 16.38 3.23 -15.70
C PRO A 169 17.42 2.09 -15.62
N VAL A 170 16.98 0.91 -16.06
CA VAL A 170 17.84 -0.29 -16.17
C VAL A 170 18.48 -0.36 -17.56
N ASN A 171 17.77 0.11 -18.59
CA ASN A 171 18.28 0.06 -19.95
C ASN A 171 19.54 0.92 -20.12
N MET A 172 20.56 0.31 -20.66
CA MET A 172 21.76 0.99 -21.17
C MET A 172 21.59 1.21 -22.67
N VAL A 173 21.74 2.45 -23.13
CA VAL A 173 21.59 2.81 -24.56
C VAL A 173 22.69 2.17 -25.41
N SER A 174 23.87 1.97 -24.82
CA SER A 174 25.02 1.34 -25.49
C SER A 174 25.74 0.43 -24.49
N HIS A 175 26.12 -0.73 -24.94
CA HIS A 175 26.90 -1.71 -24.18
C HIS A 175 27.95 -2.34 -25.08
N ALA A 176 29.09 -2.78 -24.53
CA ALA A 176 30.18 -3.38 -25.27
C ALA A 176 29.78 -4.64 -26.08
N HIS A 177 28.67 -5.29 -25.69
CA HIS A 177 28.13 -6.46 -26.37
C HIS A 177 27.18 -6.10 -27.53
N GLY A 178 26.58 -4.91 -27.54
CA GLY A 178 25.61 -4.52 -28.58
C GLY A 178 25.00 -3.14 -28.36
N GLN A 179 23.93 -2.86 -29.12
CA GLN A 179 23.16 -1.62 -29.01
C GLN A 179 22.10 -1.78 -27.90
N GLY A 180 22.40 -1.25 -26.73
CA GLY A 180 21.55 -1.38 -25.58
C GLY A 180 21.75 -2.68 -24.79
N TYR A 181 21.28 -2.68 -23.56
CA TYR A 181 21.37 -3.80 -22.64
C TYR A 181 20.43 -3.55 -21.46
N ALA A 182 19.69 -4.54 -21.03
CA ALA A 182 18.83 -4.46 -19.86
C ALA A 182 19.01 -5.73 -19.01
N ASP A 183 19.65 -5.59 -17.87
CA ASP A 183 19.95 -6.70 -16.96
C ASP A 183 19.31 -6.48 -15.60
N LEU A 184 18.48 -7.42 -15.15
CA LEU A 184 17.79 -7.40 -13.87
C LEU A 184 18.46 -8.28 -12.80
N HIS A 185 19.63 -8.86 -13.04
CA HIS A 185 20.29 -9.76 -12.08
C HIS A 185 20.57 -9.09 -10.71
N PHE A 186 20.66 -7.77 -10.64
CA PHE A 186 20.86 -7.03 -9.40
C PHE A 186 19.60 -6.93 -8.52
N VAL A 187 18.42 -7.22 -9.08
CA VAL A 187 17.14 -7.10 -8.37
C VAL A 187 16.89 -8.34 -7.53
N ILE A 188 16.54 -8.16 -6.28
CA ILE A 188 16.09 -9.22 -5.38
C ILE A 188 14.58 -9.36 -5.53
N PRO A 189 14.05 -10.49 -6.05
CA PRO A 189 12.61 -10.63 -6.36
C PRO A 189 11.68 -10.33 -5.19
N GLU A 190 12.07 -10.71 -3.99
CA GLU A 190 11.26 -10.56 -2.78
C GLU A 190 11.09 -9.09 -2.35
N THR A 191 11.95 -8.20 -2.85
CA THR A 191 11.83 -6.76 -2.56
C THR A 191 10.81 -6.06 -3.45
N ILE A 192 10.32 -6.71 -4.52
CA ILE A 192 9.33 -6.12 -5.41
C ILE A 192 7.95 -6.16 -4.75
N ASP A 193 7.30 -5.01 -4.73
CA ASP A 193 5.91 -4.86 -4.26
C ASP A 193 4.92 -4.90 -5.42
N ASN A 194 5.21 -4.16 -6.49
CA ASN A 194 4.31 -4.00 -7.62
C ASN A 194 5.08 -3.87 -8.95
N ILE A 195 4.39 -4.19 -10.05
CA ILE A 195 4.87 -4.00 -11.41
C ILE A 195 3.87 -3.11 -12.13
N ASP A 196 4.30 -1.91 -12.49
CA ASP A 196 3.57 -1.02 -13.38
C ASP A 196 4.09 -1.22 -14.81
N PHE A 197 3.18 -1.36 -15.77
CA PHE A 197 3.56 -1.61 -17.15
C PHE A 197 2.54 -1.03 -18.13
N GLY A 198 3.05 -0.65 -19.28
CA GLY A 198 2.24 -0.21 -20.40
C GLY A 198 2.76 -0.75 -21.72
N LYS A 199 1.86 -0.87 -22.70
CA LYS A 199 2.15 -1.46 -24.01
C LYS A 199 1.99 -0.44 -25.12
N GLY A 200 3.01 -0.32 -25.97
CA GLY A 200 3.06 0.64 -27.08
C GLY A 200 3.76 1.95 -26.69
N ALA A 201 3.88 2.84 -27.64
CA ALA A 201 4.64 4.09 -27.57
C ALA A 201 3.79 5.29 -27.09
N TYR A 202 2.79 5.07 -26.25
CA TYR A 202 1.81 6.11 -25.89
C TYR A 202 2.14 6.85 -24.58
N TYR A 203 3.29 6.58 -23.98
CA TYR A 203 3.69 7.05 -22.66
C TYR A 203 4.86 8.03 -22.79
N ALA A 204 4.56 9.32 -22.94
CA ALA A 204 5.56 10.36 -23.20
C ALA A 204 6.56 10.54 -22.04
N ASP A 205 6.15 10.19 -20.83
CA ASP A 205 6.95 10.25 -19.59
C ASP A 205 8.00 9.13 -19.48
N LYS A 206 7.91 8.09 -20.31
CA LYS A 206 8.83 6.94 -20.25
C LYS A 206 10.08 7.10 -21.13
N GLY A 207 10.27 8.24 -21.75
CA GLY A 207 11.48 8.60 -22.51
C GLY A 207 11.47 8.17 -23.97
N ASN A 208 12.68 8.14 -24.58
CA ASN A 208 12.88 7.87 -26.00
C ASN A 208 13.06 6.36 -26.26
N PHE A 209 12.78 5.96 -27.52
CA PHE A 209 13.00 4.61 -28.06
C PHE A 209 12.13 3.50 -27.48
N ASN A 210 11.18 3.78 -26.60
CA ASN A 210 10.30 2.80 -25.95
C ASN A 210 9.09 2.50 -26.84
N THR A 211 9.32 1.85 -27.95
CA THR A 211 8.31 1.61 -28.99
C THR A 211 7.38 0.44 -28.64
N ALA A 212 7.85 -0.54 -27.90
CA ALA A 212 7.08 -1.70 -27.48
C ALA A 212 6.28 -1.46 -26.18
N GLY A 213 6.82 -0.66 -25.27
CA GLY A 213 6.19 -0.35 -23.99
C GLY A 213 7.18 -0.11 -22.85
N TYR A 214 6.68 -0.19 -21.62
CA TYR A 214 7.51 -0.05 -20.42
C TYR A 214 7.15 -1.05 -19.32
N VAL A 215 8.09 -1.30 -18.43
CA VAL A 215 7.93 -2.04 -17.17
C VAL A 215 8.67 -1.31 -16.08
N ASP A 216 7.95 -0.87 -15.06
CA ASP A 216 8.51 -0.20 -13.88
C ASP A 216 8.29 -1.09 -12.65
N LEU A 217 9.37 -1.57 -12.07
CA LEU A 217 9.36 -2.40 -10.87
C LEU A 217 9.40 -1.48 -9.65
N ARG A 218 8.40 -1.60 -8.78
CA ARG A 218 8.33 -0.86 -7.52
C ARG A 218 8.80 -1.72 -6.38
N LEU A 219 9.74 -1.22 -5.61
CA LEU A 219 10.23 -1.88 -4.40
C LEU A 219 9.28 -1.64 -3.23
N LYS A 220 9.33 -2.52 -2.25
CA LYS A 220 8.60 -2.36 -1.00
C LYS A 220 9.15 -1.20 -0.19
N GLU A 221 8.31 -0.27 0.20
CA GLU A 221 8.67 0.83 1.10
C GLU A 221 8.71 0.40 2.57
N SER A 222 7.97 -0.67 2.91
CA SER A 222 7.92 -1.23 4.26
C SER A 222 7.62 -2.73 4.20
N LEU A 223 7.93 -3.44 5.27
CA LEU A 223 7.62 -4.85 5.42
C LEU A 223 6.48 -5.01 6.42
N ASP A 224 5.46 -5.79 6.06
CA ASP A 224 4.38 -6.16 7.00
C ASP A 224 4.91 -7.01 8.16
N ALA A 225 5.93 -7.82 7.91
CA ALA A 225 6.61 -8.65 8.89
C ALA A 225 8.03 -8.98 8.42
N SER A 226 8.94 -9.19 9.37
CA SER A 226 10.25 -9.76 9.09
C SER A 226 10.10 -11.19 8.58
N SER A 227 10.90 -11.56 7.60
CA SER A 227 10.88 -12.91 7.01
C SER A 227 12.28 -13.48 6.85
N LEU A 228 12.36 -14.81 7.02
CA LEU A 228 13.56 -15.59 6.76
C LEU A 228 13.16 -16.77 5.89
N SER A 229 13.75 -16.91 4.72
CA SER A 229 13.48 -17.97 3.76
C SER A 229 14.76 -18.77 3.49
N LEU A 230 14.66 -20.09 3.54
CA LEU A 230 15.72 -21.02 3.14
C LEU A 230 15.20 -21.90 2.01
N GLU A 231 15.90 -21.89 0.91
CA GLU A 231 15.59 -22.70 -0.26
C GLU A 231 16.73 -23.68 -0.53
N ALA A 232 16.36 -24.90 -0.91
CA ALA A 232 17.29 -25.93 -1.35
C ALA A 232 16.75 -26.57 -2.63
N GLY A 233 17.62 -26.83 -3.59
CA GLY A 233 17.22 -27.33 -4.90
C GLY A 233 18.23 -28.34 -5.50
N GLN A 234 17.95 -28.76 -6.71
CA GLN A 234 18.86 -29.62 -7.48
C GLN A 234 20.17 -28.87 -7.81
N PHE A 235 21.18 -29.58 -8.22
CA PHE A 235 22.49 -29.04 -8.63
C PHE A 235 23.20 -28.20 -7.56
N ASN A 236 23.10 -28.58 -6.28
CA ASN A 236 23.65 -27.84 -5.14
C ASN A 236 23.12 -26.42 -4.98
N THR A 237 21.94 -26.14 -5.46
CA THR A 237 21.33 -24.82 -5.27
C THR A 237 20.90 -24.65 -3.82
N SER A 238 21.36 -23.60 -3.20
CA SER A 238 20.88 -23.15 -1.88
C SER A 238 20.77 -21.63 -1.86
N ARG A 239 19.71 -21.12 -1.22
CA ARG A 239 19.46 -19.68 -1.09
C ARG A 239 18.93 -19.38 0.30
N LEU A 240 19.50 -18.37 0.92
CA LEU A 240 19.03 -17.83 2.19
C LEU A 240 18.66 -16.37 1.98
N THR A 241 17.44 -15.99 2.30
CA THR A 241 16.97 -14.60 2.18
C THR A 241 16.39 -14.15 3.51
N GLY A 242 16.83 -12.98 4.00
CA GLY A 242 16.30 -12.33 5.20
C GLY A 242 15.85 -10.93 4.88
N MET A 243 14.65 -10.56 5.33
CA MET A 243 14.11 -9.20 5.26
C MET A 243 13.64 -8.79 6.67
N PHE A 244 14.10 -7.62 7.14
CA PHE A 244 13.88 -7.13 8.49
C PHE A 244 13.45 -5.67 8.50
#